data_ed30efaf2368d1f5387e664cfdd8242f
#
_entry.id   ed30efaf2368d1f5387e664cfdd8242f
#
_cell.length_a   1.000
_cell.length_b   1.000
_cell.length_c   1.000
_cell.angle_alpha   90.00
_cell.angle_beta   90.00
_cell.angle_gamma   90.00
#
_symmetry.space_group_name_H-M   'P 1'
#
loop_
_entity.id
_entity.type
_entity.pdbx_description
1 polymer ?
#
loop_
_entity_poly.entity_id
_entity_poly.type
_entity_poly.pdbx_seq_one_letter_code
_entity_poly.pdbx_strand_id
1 'polypeptide(L)'
;MLFRSWDLHKVFNPDAAERAEIDAGCRSASIGCVDCKKMLNAHIQEMMAPIHERRAKYAGDRKLMDDILAHGAERARAKARETMDIFYPAMGLVPAFSR
;
A
#
# COMPACT_ATOMS: atom_id res chain seq x y z
N MET A 1 28.73 2.25 -7.60
CA MET A 1 27.69 1.43 -6.95
C MET A 1 26.67 2.37 -6.36
N LEU A 2 25.43 2.37 -6.87
CA LEU A 2 24.38 3.23 -6.32
C LEU A 2 23.74 2.54 -5.11
N PHE A 3 23.54 3.30 -4.04
CA PHE A 3 22.88 2.77 -2.84
C PHE A 3 21.39 2.51 -3.09
N ARG A 4 20.79 1.62 -2.31
CA ARG A 4 19.35 1.28 -2.39
C ARG A 4 18.40 2.49 -2.32
N SER A 5 18.82 3.59 -1.69
CA SER A 5 18.08 4.86 -1.66
C SER A 5 17.86 5.47 -3.05
N TRP A 6 18.72 5.22 -4.02
CA TRP A 6 18.56 5.71 -5.39
C TRP A 6 17.29 5.17 -6.06
N ASP A 7 16.99 3.90 -5.88
CA ASP A 7 15.76 3.33 -6.46
C ASP A 7 14.51 3.93 -5.82
N LEU A 8 14.56 4.29 -4.54
CA LEU A 8 13.49 5.00 -3.87
C LEU A 8 13.34 6.44 -4.38
N HIS A 9 14.45 7.14 -4.68
CA HIS A 9 14.38 8.47 -5.30
C HIS A 9 13.69 8.44 -6.68
N LYS A 10 13.91 7.39 -7.48
CA LYS A 10 13.22 7.24 -8.77
C LYS A 10 11.69 7.12 -8.62
N VAL A 11 11.23 6.57 -7.52
CA VAL A 11 9.79 6.34 -7.26
C VAL A 11 9.15 7.54 -6.56
N PHE A 12 9.80 8.07 -5.53
CA PHE A 12 9.19 9.02 -4.61
C PHE A 12 9.56 10.48 -4.87
N ASN A 13 10.66 10.75 -5.56
CA ASN A 13 11.07 12.10 -5.88
C ASN A 13 10.59 12.48 -7.30
N PRO A 14 9.61 13.39 -7.43
CA PRO A 14 9.09 13.79 -8.74
C PRO A 14 10.05 14.71 -9.50
N ASP A 15 10.98 15.39 -8.81
CA ASP A 15 11.89 16.36 -9.43
C ASP A 15 13.05 15.67 -10.15
N ALA A 16 13.04 15.80 -11.48
CA ALA A 16 14.06 15.19 -12.32
C ALA A 16 15.43 15.88 -12.20
N ALA A 17 15.46 17.19 -11.93
CA ALA A 17 16.71 17.93 -11.76
C ALA A 17 17.38 17.54 -10.45
N GLU A 18 16.62 17.53 -9.35
CA GLU A 18 17.11 17.07 -8.04
C GLU A 18 17.61 15.62 -8.08
N ARG A 19 16.90 14.73 -8.79
CA ARG A 19 17.37 13.35 -8.99
C ARG A 19 18.72 13.29 -9.72
N ALA A 20 18.91 14.11 -10.74
CA ALA A 20 20.18 14.16 -11.48
C ALA A 20 21.32 14.66 -10.60
N GLU A 21 21.08 15.68 -9.78
CA GLU A 21 22.05 16.18 -8.79
C GLU A 21 22.43 15.13 -7.75
N ILE A 22 21.46 14.40 -7.25
CA ILE A 22 21.67 13.30 -6.29
C ILE A 22 22.48 12.17 -6.92
N ASP A 23 22.20 11.78 -8.16
CA ASP A 23 22.97 10.74 -8.87
C ASP A 23 24.43 11.18 -9.06
N ALA A 24 24.65 12.39 -9.54
CA ALA A 24 26.00 12.96 -9.71
C ALA A 24 26.75 13.07 -8.38
N GLY A 25 26.09 13.57 -7.35
CA GLY A 25 26.66 13.72 -6.02
C GLY A 25 26.98 12.40 -5.34
N CYS A 26 26.14 11.38 -5.55
CA CYS A 26 26.38 10.05 -5.04
C CYS A 26 27.58 9.35 -5.72
N ARG A 27 27.72 9.53 -7.03
CA ARG A 27 28.84 8.97 -7.82
C ARG A 27 30.18 9.61 -7.47
N SER A 28 30.18 10.93 -7.25
CA SER A 28 31.37 11.70 -6.88
C SER A 28 31.69 11.67 -5.37
N ALA A 29 30.84 11.04 -4.56
CA ALA A 29 30.91 11.08 -3.10
C ALA A 29 30.84 12.51 -2.52
N SER A 30 30.25 13.46 -3.23
CA SER A 30 30.08 14.86 -2.79
C SER A 30 28.84 15.07 -1.92
N ILE A 31 27.90 14.12 -1.91
CA ILE A 31 26.71 14.15 -1.04
C ILE A 31 26.80 13.05 0.02
N GLY A 32 26.48 13.41 1.26
CA GLY A 32 26.42 12.45 2.37
C GLY A 32 25.18 11.55 2.28
N CYS A 33 25.33 10.27 2.64
CA CYS A 33 24.19 9.32 2.65
C CYS A 33 23.05 9.76 3.57
N VAL A 34 23.35 10.50 4.63
CA VAL A 34 22.33 11.02 5.56
C VAL A 34 21.53 12.13 4.89
N ASP A 35 22.20 13.03 4.18
CA ASP A 35 21.55 14.16 3.52
C ASP A 35 20.70 13.69 2.34
N CYS A 36 21.20 12.76 1.53
CA CYS A 36 20.41 12.08 0.50
C CYS A 36 19.12 11.44 1.07
N LYS A 37 19.21 10.80 2.24
CA LYS A 37 18.03 10.21 2.89
C LYS A 37 17.06 11.25 3.46
N LYS A 38 17.57 12.41 3.93
CA LYS A 38 16.69 13.50 4.38
C LYS A 38 15.87 14.08 3.22
N MET A 39 16.50 14.28 2.06
CA MET A 39 15.82 14.73 0.84
C MET A 39 14.73 13.72 0.43
N LEU A 40 15.09 12.44 0.36
CA LEU A 40 14.13 11.37 0.07
C LEU A 40 12.96 11.35 1.07
N ASN A 41 13.24 11.47 2.36
CA ASN A 41 12.21 11.44 3.39
C ASN A 41 11.21 12.59 3.25
N ALA A 42 11.66 13.78 2.85
CA ALA A 42 10.75 14.90 2.60
C ALA A 42 9.71 14.58 1.53
N HIS A 43 10.11 14.03 0.40
CA HIS A 43 9.21 13.60 -0.68
C HIS A 43 8.28 12.47 -0.26
N ILE A 44 8.79 11.49 0.51
CA ILE A 44 7.96 10.41 1.05
C ILE A 44 6.89 10.96 2.00
N GLN A 45 7.25 11.85 2.90
CA GLN A 45 6.30 12.44 3.85
C GLN A 45 5.21 13.23 3.14
N GLU A 46 5.56 14.03 2.14
CA GLU A 46 4.59 14.77 1.33
C GLU A 46 3.60 13.83 0.64
N MET A 47 4.09 12.77 0.00
CA MET A 47 3.24 11.80 -0.68
C MET A 47 2.38 11.00 0.30
N MET A 48 2.88 10.70 1.50
CA MET A 48 2.17 9.92 2.51
C MET A 48 1.17 10.73 3.33
N ALA A 49 1.26 12.07 3.35
CA ALA A 49 0.39 12.92 4.14
C ALA A 49 -1.11 12.63 3.93
N PRO A 50 -1.66 12.58 2.70
CA PRO A 50 -3.08 12.28 2.49
C PRO A 50 -3.48 10.85 2.89
N ILE A 51 -2.53 9.92 2.90
CA ILE A 51 -2.76 8.55 3.36
C ILE A 51 -2.86 8.52 4.89
N HIS A 52 -1.96 9.24 5.58
CA HIS A 52 -1.97 9.37 7.03
C HIS A 52 -3.26 10.05 7.53
N GLU A 53 -3.72 11.11 6.86
CA GLU A 53 -4.99 11.77 7.17
C GLU A 53 -6.19 10.81 7.06
N ARG A 54 -6.24 10.05 5.97
CA ARG A 54 -7.29 9.03 5.79
C ARG A 54 -7.21 7.94 6.83
N ARG A 55 -6.00 7.46 7.12
CA ARG A 55 -5.76 6.44 8.15
C ARG A 55 -6.22 6.88 9.53
N ALA A 56 -6.00 8.16 9.89
CA ALA A 56 -6.39 8.69 11.19
C ALA A 56 -7.89 8.54 11.48
N LYS A 57 -8.74 8.66 10.46
CA LYS A 57 -10.20 8.48 10.59
C LYS A 57 -10.59 7.06 11.03
N TYR A 58 -9.84 6.07 10.59
CA TYR A 58 -10.11 4.66 10.88
C TYR A 58 -9.37 4.17 12.13
N ALA A 59 -8.15 4.63 12.35
CA ALA A 59 -7.32 4.17 13.45
C ALA A 59 -7.86 4.56 14.84
N GLY A 60 -8.64 5.64 14.91
CA GLY A 60 -9.26 6.14 16.17
C GLY A 60 -10.62 5.52 16.47
N ASP A 61 -11.28 4.86 15.52
CA ASP A 61 -12.64 4.34 15.67
C ASP A 61 -12.69 2.83 15.40
N ARG A 62 -12.52 2.05 16.47
CA ARG A 62 -12.60 0.59 16.44
C ARG A 62 -13.96 0.10 15.96
N LYS A 63 -15.04 0.75 16.39
CA LYS A 63 -16.40 0.35 16.04
C LYS A 63 -16.64 0.52 14.53
N LEU A 64 -16.22 1.65 13.97
CA LEU A 64 -16.31 1.90 12.53
C LEU A 64 -15.57 0.81 11.72
N MET A 65 -14.38 0.40 12.19
CA MET A 65 -13.62 -0.66 11.55
C MET A 65 -14.35 -2.02 11.59
N ASP A 66 -14.88 -2.38 12.75
CA ASP A 66 -15.62 -3.63 12.92
C ASP A 66 -16.91 -3.63 12.07
N ASP A 67 -17.64 -2.52 11.97
CA ASP A 67 -18.83 -2.37 11.12
C ASP A 67 -18.47 -2.50 9.63
N ILE A 68 -17.40 -1.87 9.17
CA ILE A 68 -16.91 -2.00 7.78
C ILE A 68 -16.55 -3.44 7.44
N LEU A 69 -15.84 -4.12 8.35
CA LEU A 69 -15.44 -5.52 8.16
C LEU A 69 -16.64 -6.45 8.13
N ALA A 70 -17.61 -6.28 9.04
CA ALA A 70 -18.83 -7.06 9.10
C ALA A 70 -19.65 -6.93 7.80
N HIS A 71 -19.89 -5.69 7.36
CA HIS A 71 -20.63 -5.43 6.13
C HIS A 71 -19.91 -5.94 4.87
N GLY A 72 -18.58 -5.79 4.83
CA GLY A 72 -17.76 -6.37 3.77
C GLY A 72 -17.83 -7.90 3.72
N ALA A 73 -17.80 -8.54 4.89
CA ALA A 73 -17.93 -10.00 5.02
C ALA A 73 -19.30 -10.51 4.56
N GLU A 74 -20.40 -9.81 4.86
CA GLU A 74 -21.75 -10.16 4.37
C GLU A 74 -21.81 -10.14 2.85
N ARG A 75 -21.32 -9.06 2.22
CA ARG A 75 -21.27 -8.94 0.76
C ARG A 75 -20.41 -10.03 0.12
N ALA A 76 -19.25 -10.30 0.68
CA ALA A 76 -18.35 -11.35 0.20
C ALA A 76 -18.99 -12.75 0.33
N ARG A 77 -19.64 -13.04 1.46
CA ARG A 77 -20.35 -14.30 1.65
C ARG A 77 -21.51 -14.48 0.69
N ALA A 78 -22.29 -13.43 0.43
CA ALA A 78 -23.38 -13.49 -0.53
C ALA A 78 -22.85 -13.86 -1.93
N LYS A 79 -21.78 -13.19 -2.37
CA LYS A 79 -21.16 -13.48 -3.67
C LYS A 79 -20.52 -14.87 -3.74
N ALA A 80 -19.87 -15.30 -2.66
CA ALA A 80 -19.29 -16.64 -2.57
C ALA A 80 -20.38 -17.71 -2.65
N ARG A 81 -21.53 -17.55 -1.99
CA ARG A 81 -22.66 -18.49 -2.05
C ARG A 81 -23.19 -18.66 -3.47
N GLU A 82 -23.44 -17.57 -4.19
CA GLU A 82 -23.87 -17.64 -5.59
C GLU A 82 -22.92 -18.48 -6.45
N THR A 83 -21.61 -18.30 -6.27
CA THR A 83 -20.61 -19.06 -6.99
C THR A 83 -20.59 -20.52 -6.57
N MET A 84 -20.66 -20.80 -5.28
CA MET A 84 -20.62 -22.16 -4.75
C MET A 84 -21.88 -22.96 -5.08
N ASP A 85 -23.05 -22.32 -5.17
CA ASP A 85 -24.31 -22.96 -5.57
C ASP A 85 -24.24 -23.51 -7.01
N ILE A 86 -23.43 -22.88 -7.87
CA ILE A 86 -23.15 -23.39 -9.21
C ILE A 86 -22.08 -24.47 -9.18
N PHE A 87 -21.07 -24.28 -8.37
CA PHE A 87 -19.88 -25.11 -8.35
C PHE A 87 -20.13 -26.50 -7.72
N TYR A 88 -20.80 -26.54 -6.57
CA TYR A 88 -21.06 -27.83 -5.87
C TYR A 88 -21.82 -28.84 -6.72
N PRO A 89 -22.95 -28.51 -7.36
CA PRO A 89 -23.65 -29.45 -8.22
C PRO A 89 -22.81 -29.89 -9.43
N ALA A 90 -22.06 -28.95 -10.04
CA ALA A 90 -21.21 -29.24 -11.20
C ALA A 90 -20.10 -30.25 -10.89
N MET A 91 -19.62 -30.27 -9.65
CA MET A 91 -18.60 -31.20 -9.16
C MET A 91 -19.18 -32.46 -8.51
N GLY A 92 -20.50 -32.60 -8.38
CA GLY A 92 -21.11 -33.69 -7.66
C GLY A 92 -20.86 -33.64 -6.14
N LEU A 93 -20.54 -32.46 -5.60
CA LEU A 93 -20.30 -32.26 -4.16
C LEU A 93 -21.59 -31.84 -3.46
N VAL A 94 -21.78 -32.30 -2.24
CA VAL A 94 -22.89 -31.86 -1.36
C VAL A 94 -22.37 -30.68 -0.53
N PRO A 95 -23.07 -29.52 -0.52
CA PRO A 95 -22.66 -28.39 0.31
C PRO A 95 -22.57 -28.78 1.78
N ALA A 96 -21.42 -28.54 2.43
CA ALA A 96 -21.20 -28.85 3.83
C ALA A 96 -22.07 -28.03 4.79
N PHE A 97 -22.80 -27.02 4.29
CA PHE A 97 -23.56 -26.04 5.07
C PHE A 97 -25.08 -26.13 4.93
N SER A 98 -25.61 -27.26 4.49
CA SER A 98 -27.06 -27.51 4.47
C SER A 98 -27.62 -28.01 5.81
N ARG A 99 -27.10 -27.46 6.94
CA ARG A 99 -27.70 -27.65 8.27
C ARG A 99 -28.05 -26.33 8.90
#